data_8b7a6cb5a57ef409cb02e21ad6d18d55
#
_entry.id   8b7a6cb5a57ef409cb02e21ad6d18d55
#
_cell.length_a   1.000
_cell.length_b   1.000
_cell.length_c   1.000
_cell.angle_alpha   90.00
_cell.angle_beta   90.00
_cell.angle_gamma   90.00
#
_symmetry.space_group_name_H-M   'P 1'
#
loop_
_entity.id
_entity.type
_entity.pdbx_description
1 polymer ?
#
loop_
_entity_poly.entity_id
_entity_poly.type
_entity_poly.pdbx_seq_one_letter_code
_entity_poly.pdbx_strand_id
1 'polypeptide(L)'
;MEKLILPRTNAIRAGLSLPTLSDLTDVVTHPPLTQEATAEPFEYPRDNWGSRIALIGPCSLDSPVSETPDWLASIDRPIVLVSTSSERQNDTALVTATIQALRDEPVHVVASVPTGVPAALAAPNTTVRQFISHAAVLERAVCAVTHGGMGVTQKALSHGVPVCAVPYGRDQFEVARRVEVSGSGTRLPSKKMTPNRLRAKINQARSMTAGARRVAEGFRRAGGAARGAELAERLLSRNAHPGPAAAPKSS
;
A
#
# COMPACT_ATOMS: atom_id res chain seq x y z
N MET A 1 7.77 24.79 3.25
CA MET A 1 8.11 23.60 4.08
C MET A 1 9.61 23.35 4.08
N GLU A 2 10.26 23.26 2.93
CA GLU A 2 11.71 23.04 2.78
C GLU A 2 12.58 24.05 3.56
N LYS A 3 12.30 25.36 3.44
CA LYS A 3 13.00 26.44 4.18
C LYS A 3 12.99 26.28 5.70
N LEU A 4 12.07 25.49 6.26
CA LEU A 4 12.00 25.23 7.71
C LEU A 4 12.67 23.90 8.08
N ILE A 5 12.57 22.89 7.22
CA ILE A 5 13.03 21.52 7.50
C ILE A 5 14.52 21.37 7.20
N LEU A 6 14.98 21.84 6.05
CA LEU A 6 16.37 21.65 5.59
C LEU A 6 17.42 22.19 6.57
N PRO A 7 17.30 23.40 7.15
CA PRO A 7 18.27 23.89 8.13
C PRO A 7 18.34 23.02 9.39
N ARG A 8 17.19 22.53 9.89
CA ARG A 8 17.13 21.65 11.06
C ARG A 8 17.75 20.28 10.77
N THR A 9 17.46 19.73 9.61
CA THR A 9 18.06 18.47 9.13
C THR A 9 19.57 18.62 9.03
N ASN A 10 20.06 19.71 8.45
CA ASN A 10 21.50 19.97 8.32
C ASN A 10 22.19 20.20 9.67
N ALA A 11 21.54 20.83 10.64
CA ALA A 11 22.08 20.97 12.00
C ALA A 11 22.25 19.58 12.67
N ILE A 12 21.29 18.67 12.53
CA ILE A 12 21.41 17.29 13.03
C ILE A 12 22.54 16.54 12.31
N ARG A 13 22.61 16.65 10.98
CA ARG A 13 23.66 16.00 10.18
C ARG A 13 25.05 16.49 10.54
N ALA A 14 25.24 17.81 10.76
CA ALA A 14 26.49 18.38 11.21
C ALA A 14 26.92 17.84 12.59
N GLY A 15 25.98 17.70 13.53
CA GLY A 15 26.24 17.09 14.84
C GLY A 15 26.65 15.61 14.75
N LEU A 16 26.32 14.94 13.65
CA LEU A 16 26.68 13.55 13.35
C LEU A 16 27.88 13.43 12.39
N SER A 17 28.56 14.53 12.08
CA SER A 17 29.68 14.62 11.11
C SER A 17 29.27 14.09 9.70
N LEU A 18 28.03 14.28 9.32
CA LEU A 18 27.50 13.93 8.00
C LEU A 18 27.52 15.16 7.07
N PRO A 19 27.73 14.98 5.76
CA PRO A 19 27.62 16.06 4.77
C PRO A 19 26.26 16.74 4.83
N THR A 20 26.21 18.05 4.64
CA THR A 20 24.96 18.82 4.53
C THR A 20 24.26 18.49 3.22
N LEU A 21 22.94 18.64 3.22
CA LEU A 21 22.09 18.49 2.05
C LEU A 21 21.88 19.85 1.37
N SER A 22 21.80 19.86 0.05
CA SER A 22 21.49 21.05 -0.75
C SER A 22 19.98 21.31 -0.80
N ASP A 23 19.20 20.22 -0.86
CA ASP A 23 17.73 20.21 -0.80
C ASP A 23 17.22 18.93 -0.11
N LEU A 24 15.90 18.80 0.06
CA LEU A 24 15.31 17.64 0.71
C LEU A 24 15.33 16.37 -0.15
N THR A 25 15.48 16.48 -1.47
CA THR A 25 15.56 15.30 -2.35
C THR A 25 16.87 14.57 -2.17
N ASP A 26 17.91 15.26 -1.67
CA ASP A 26 19.21 14.67 -1.34
C ASP A 26 19.09 13.52 -0.33
N VAL A 27 18.07 13.54 0.55
CA VAL A 27 17.80 12.44 1.49
C VAL A 27 17.58 11.11 0.72
N VAL A 28 16.99 11.18 -0.46
CA VAL A 28 16.69 10.01 -1.29
C VAL A 28 17.79 9.73 -2.32
N THR A 29 18.46 10.78 -2.83
CA THR A 29 19.40 10.66 -3.95
C THR A 29 20.85 10.49 -3.51
N HIS A 30 21.25 10.94 -2.30
CA HIS A 30 22.61 10.79 -1.78
C HIS A 30 22.95 9.40 -1.25
N PRO A 31 22.05 8.64 -0.64
CA PRO A 31 22.37 7.28 -0.22
C PRO A 31 22.88 6.44 -1.40
N PRO A 32 23.83 5.53 -1.16
CA PRO A 32 24.35 4.64 -2.21
C PRO A 32 23.28 3.68 -2.73
N LEU A 33 22.21 3.45 -1.96
CA LEU A 33 21.04 2.67 -2.32
C LEU A 33 19.81 3.23 -1.60
N THR A 34 18.78 3.55 -2.34
CA THR A 34 17.43 3.83 -1.85
C THR A 34 16.50 2.76 -2.36
N GLN A 35 15.81 2.09 -1.46
CA GLN A 35 14.84 1.03 -1.78
C GLN A 35 13.43 1.57 -1.64
N GLU A 36 12.68 1.53 -2.73
CA GLU A 36 11.27 1.90 -2.73
C GLU A 36 10.41 0.62 -2.65
N ALA A 37 9.62 0.52 -1.57
CA ALA A 37 8.75 -0.64 -1.32
C ALA A 37 7.49 -0.60 -2.22
N THR A 38 7.69 -0.44 -3.51
CA THR A 38 6.67 -0.40 -4.56
C THR A 38 7.25 -0.96 -5.87
N ALA A 39 6.43 -1.13 -6.90
CA ALA A 39 6.87 -1.53 -8.23
C ALA A 39 5.87 -1.10 -9.32
N GLU A 40 6.35 -1.01 -10.55
CA GLU A 40 5.48 -0.86 -11.72
C GLU A 40 4.65 -2.14 -11.96
N PRO A 41 3.42 -2.03 -12.45
CA PRO A 41 2.76 -0.81 -12.94
C PRO A 41 1.94 -0.06 -11.87
N PHE A 42 2.07 -0.38 -10.58
CA PHE A 42 1.41 0.40 -9.52
C PHE A 42 2.10 1.75 -9.30
N GLU A 43 3.44 1.77 -9.33
CA GLU A 43 4.20 3.00 -9.39
C GLU A 43 4.12 3.60 -10.80
N TYR A 44 4.25 4.92 -10.90
CA TYR A 44 4.27 5.59 -12.20
C TYR A 44 5.49 5.16 -13.01
N PRO A 45 5.31 4.85 -14.30
CA PRO A 45 6.44 4.49 -15.14
C PRO A 45 7.39 5.68 -15.26
N ARG A 46 8.67 5.44 -15.05
CA ARG A 46 9.76 6.41 -15.18
C ARG A 46 10.99 5.73 -15.76
N ASP A 47 11.67 6.43 -16.66
CA ASP A 47 12.95 6.05 -17.24
C ASP A 47 14.16 6.66 -16.51
N ASN A 48 13.91 7.58 -15.56
CA ASN A 48 14.93 8.38 -14.87
C ASN A 48 15.07 8.06 -13.37
N TRP A 49 14.80 6.85 -12.92
CA TRP A 49 14.99 6.45 -11.51
C TRP A 49 16.45 6.58 -11.04
N GLY A 50 17.42 6.46 -11.96
CA GLY A 50 18.84 6.44 -11.64
C GLY A 50 19.30 5.11 -11.02
N SER A 51 20.60 4.91 -10.97
CA SER A 51 21.20 3.63 -10.53
C SER A 51 21.14 3.38 -9.01
N ARG A 52 20.78 4.39 -8.23
CA ARG A 52 20.74 4.31 -6.76
C ARG A 52 19.36 3.99 -6.21
N ILE A 53 18.31 4.09 -7.02
CA ILE A 53 16.93 3.80 -6.60
C ILE A 53 16.52 2.44 -7.14
N ALA A 54 16.04 1.58 -6.27
CA ALA A 54 15.55 0.25 -6.62
C ALA A 54 14.10 0.08 -6.17
N LEU A 55 13.22 -0.21 -7.12
CA LEU A 55 11.85 -0.62 -6.81
C LEU A 55 11.88 -2.10 -6.46
N ILE A 56 11.61 -2.42 -5.19
CA ILE A 56 11.71 -3.78 -4.68
C ILE A 56 10.37 -4.48 -4.51
N GLY A 57 9.26 -3.76 -4.72
CA GLY A 57 7.93 -4.29 -4.44
C GLY A 57 7.52 -4.18 -2.98
N PRO A 58 6.28 -4.54 -2.65
CA PRO A 58 5.78 -4.50 -1.27
C PRO A 58 6.59 -5.38 -0.34
N CYS A 59 6.86 -4.86 0.87
CA CYS A 59 7.48 -5.58 1.98
C CYS A 59 6.43 -5.85 3.06
N SER A 60 5.33 -6.52 2.72
CA SER A 60 4.29 -6.85 3.68
C SER A 60 4.65 -8.11 4.46
N LEU A 61 4.60 -8.01 5.79
CA LEU A 61 4.66 -9.16 6.68
C LEU A 61 3.22 -9.66 6.90
N ASP A 62 2.86 -10.73 6.22
CA ASP A 62 1.69 -11.52 6.57
C ASP A 62 2.16 -12.73 7.36
N SER A 63 1.57 -12.94 8.54
CA SER A 63 1.73 -14.24 9.19
C SER A 63 1.18 -15.31 8.25
N PRO A 64 1.89 -16.42 8.07
CA PRO A 64 1.34 -17.54 7.29
C PRO A 64 -0.07 -17.86 7.80
N VAL A 65 -1.02 -17.92 6.88
CA VAL A 65 -2.38 -18.35 7.22
C VAL A 65 -2.30 -19.85 7.43
N SER A 66 -2.21 -20.30 8.70
CA SER A 66 -2.15 -21.71 9.02
C SER A 66 -3.48 -22.41 8.73
N GLU A 67 -4.59 -21.73 8.97
CA GLU A 67 -5.95 -22.25 8.73
C GLU A 67 -6.93 -21.12 8.43
N THR A 68 -7.90 -21.37 7.55
CA THR A 68 -9.01 -20.44 7.34
C THR A 68 -9.94 -20.52 8.55
N PRO A 69 -10.20 -19.40 9.26
CA PRO A 69 -11.09 -19.43 10.42
C PRO A 69 -12.51 -19.89 10.03
N ASP A 70 -13.17 -20.66 10.89
CA ASP A 70 -14.52 -21.23 10.65
C ASP A 70 -15.54 -20.17 10.22
N TRP A 71 -15.51 -19.00 10.85
CA TRP A 71 -16.40 -17.90 10.51
C TRP A 71 -16.20 -17.39 9.07
N LEU A 72 -14.97 -17.49 8.53
CA LEU A 72 -14.67 -17.11 7.16
C LEU A 72 -15.01 -18.24 6.20
N ALA A 73 -14.78 -19.49 6.60
CA ALA A 73 -15.13 -20.67 5.84
C ALA A 73 -16.64 -20.78 5.59
N SER A 74 -17.47 -20.37 6.56
CA SER A 74 -18.93 -20.39 6.48
C SER A 74 -19.55 -19.35 5.55
N ILE A 75 -18.78 -18.38 5.02
CA ILE A 75 -19.27 -17.39 4.07
C ILE A 75 -19.33 -18.04 2.68
N ASP A 76 -20.51 -18.13 2.10
CA ASP A 76 -20.78 -18.72 0.77
C ASP A 76 -20.80 -17.72 -0.38
N ARG A 77 -20.78 -16.42 -0.08
CA ARG A 77 -20.86 -15.31 -1.05
C ARG A 77 -19.50 -14.70 -1.36
N PRO A 78 -19.35 -14.03 -2.53
CA PRO A 78 -18.17 -13.23 -2.81
C PRO A 78 -17.92 -12.17 -1.73
N ILE A 79 -16.67 -12.01 -1.30
CA ILE A 79 -16.33 -11.13 -0.18
C ILE A 79 -15.87 -9.77 -0.67
N VAL A 80 -16.37 -8.71 -0.04
CA VAL A 80 -15.81 -7.37 -0.13
C VAL A 80 -15.14 -7.06 1.22
N LEU A 81 -13.80 -6.95 1.20
CA LEU A 81 -13.04 -6.54 2.37
C LEU A 81 -13.16 -5.03 2.57
N VAL A 82 -13.41 -4.58 3.79
CA VAL A 82 -13.33 -3.17 4.18
C VAL A 82 -12.30 -3.02 5.29
N SER A 83 -11.32 -2.14 5.09
CA SER A 83 -10.29 -1.88 6.10
C SER A 83 -10.17 -0.39 6.38
N THR A 84 -10.27 -0.03 7.66
CA THR A 84 -9.99 1.31 8.17
C THR A 84 -8.53 1.44 8.61
N SER A 85 -8.11 2.66 8.88
CA SER A 85 -6.77 2.94 9.41
C SER A 85 -6.58 2.34 10.82
N SER A 86 -5.35 1.94 11.12
CA SER A 86 -4.93 1.66 12.49
C SER A 86 -4.81 2.94 13.34
N GLU A 87 -4.72 4.09 12.70
CA GLU A 87 -4.72 5.39 13.36
C GLU A 87 -6.12 6.02 13.36
N ARG A 88 -6.43 6.80 14.39
CA ARG A 88 -7.70 7.51 14.48
C ARG A 88 -7.76 8.66 13.47
N GLN A 89 -8.51 8.50 12.39
CA GLN A 89 -8.75 9.54 11.37
C GLN A 89 -10.23 9.66 10.95
N ASN A 90 -11.14 9.18 11.82
CA ASN A 90 -12.59 9.24 11.60
C ASN A 90 -13.08 8.50 10.34
N ASP A 91 -12.42 7.41 9.97
CA ASP A 91 -12.72 6.61 8.79
C ASP A 91 -13.70 5.44 9.06
N THR A 92 -14.22 5.32 10.29
CA THR A 92 -15.32 4.39 10.62
C THR A 92 -16.55 4.63 9.75
N ALA A 93 -16.76 5.88 9.30
CA ALA A 93 -17.79 6.22 8.34
C ALA A 93 -17.69 5.44 7.02
N LEU A 94 -16.46 5.01 6.62
CA LEU A 94 -16.25 4.18 5.45
C LEU A 94 -16.92 2.81 5.61
N VAL A 95 -16.80 2.19 6.79
CA VAL A 95 -17.42 0.89 7.08
C VAL A 95 -18.94 1.02 7.01
N THR A 96 -19.50 2.02 7.71
CA THR A 96 -20.94 2.27 7.72
C THR A 96 -21.48 2.49 6.30
N ALA A 97 -20.82 3.36 5.53
CA ALA A 97 -21.23 3.65 4.15
C ALA A 97 -21.11 2.42 3.24
N THR A 98 -20.10 1.55 3.44
CA THR A 98 -19.94 0.33 2.66
C THR A 98 -21.02 -0.69 2.99
N ILE A 99 -21.34 -0.90 4.27
CA ILE A 99 -22.42 -1.78 4.70
C ILE A 99 -23.76 -1.31 4.10
N GLN A 100 -24.05 -0.02 4.17
CA GLN A 100 -25.26 0.56 3.56
C GLN A 100 -25.27 0.41 2.03
N ALA A 101 -24.12 0.63 1.39
CA ALA A 101 -23.98 0.52 -0.07
C ALA A 101 -24.23 -0.89 -0.60
N LEU A 102 -23.85 -1.92 0.18
CA LEU A 102 -23.85 -3.32 -0.24
C LEU A 102 -24.92 -4.17 0.46
N ARG A 103 -25.83 -3.54 1.19
CA ARG A 103 -26.82 -4.25 2.00
C ARG A 103 -27.65 -5.26 1.20
N ASP A 104 -28.06 -4.87 -0.01
CA ASP A 104 -28.93 -5.64 -0.88
C ASP A 104 -28.15 -6.30 -2.05
N GLU A 105 -26.83 -6.23 -2.03
CA GLU A 105 -25.97 -6.82 -3.06
C GLU A 105 -25.64 -8.30 -2.72
N PRO A 106 -25.45 -9.16 -3.72
CA PRO A 106 -25.13 -10.58 -3.52
C PRO A 106 -23.65 -10.79 -3.11
N VAL A 107 -23.20 -10.07 -2.09
CA VAL A 107 -21.85 -10.12 -1.53
C VAL A 107 -21.91 -10.17 -0.01
N HIS A 108 -20.81 -10.60 0.63
CA HIS A 108 -20.62 -10.49 2.07
C HIS A 108 -19.55 -9.44 2.38
N VAL A 109 -19.86 -8.52 3.27
CA VAL A 109 -18.93 -7.48 3.70
C VAL A 109 -18.14 -7.99 4.91
N VAL A 110 -16.83 -8.07 4.80
CA VAL A 110 -15.93 -8.34 5.92
C VAL A 110 -15.17 -7.07 6.26
N ALA A 111 -15.39 -6.55 7.47
CA ALA A 111 -14.80 -5.29 7.90
C ALA A 111 -13.81 -5.46 9.05
N SER A 112 -12.64 -4.82 8.92
CA SER A 112 -11.63 -4.70 9.96
C SER A 112 -11.62 -3.27 10.51
N VAL A 113 -11.86 -3.12 11.83
CA VAL A 113 -11.96 -1.82 12.51
C VAL A 113 -11.03 -1.82 13.74
N PRO A 114 -9.71 -1.60 13.56
CA PRO A 114 -8.73 -1.69 14.64
C PRO A 114 -9.00 -0.75 15.82
N THR A 115 -9.64 0.39 15.57
CA THR A 115 -9.97 1.39 16.60
C THR A 115 -11.17 1.01 17.48
N GLY A 116 -11.79 -0.14 17.24
CA GLY A 116 -12.95 -0.68 17.96
C GLY A 116 -14.18 -0.82 17.08
N VAL A 117 -14.98 -1.85 17.33
CA VAL A 117 -16.19 -2.18 16.56
C VAL A 117 -17.40 -1.47 17.16
N PRO A 118 -18.02 -0.49 16.46
CA PRO A 118 -19.28 0.10 16.92
C PRO A 118 -20.42 -0.94 16.89
N ALA A 119 -21.23 -0.99 17.98
CA ALA A 119 -22.33 -1.95 18.09
C ALA A 119 -23.40 -1.82 16.97
N ALA A 120 -23.49 -0.66 16.34
CA ALA A 120 -24.51 -0.36 15.29
C ALA A 120 -24.14 -0.91 13.89
N LEU A 121 -23.02 -1.61 13.72
CA LEU A 121 -22.53 -2.07 12.40
C LEU A 121 -23.01 -3.48 12.01
N ALA A 122 -24.02 -4.03 12.66
CA ALA A 122 -24.56 -5.34 12.31
C ALA A 122 -25.51 -5.27 11.09
N ALA A 123 -25.27 -6.13 10.11
CA ALA A 123 -26.18 -6.37 8.99
C ALA A 123 -26.12 -7.86 8.60
N PRO A 124 -27.18 -8.43 7.97
CA PRO A 124 -27.25 -9.87 7.69
C PRO A 124 -26.11 -10.42 6.82
N ASN A 125 -25.58 -9.59 5.91
CA ASN A 125 -24.48 -9.95 5.01
C ASN A 125 -23.16 -9.31 5.44
N THR A 126 -22.91 -9.16 6.75
CA THR A 126 -21.75 -8.42 7.24
C THR A 126 -21.10 -9.12 8.44
N THR A 127 -19.78 -9.21 8.42
CA THR A 127 -18.94 -9.59 9.55
C THR A 127 -18.00 -8.43 9.88
N VAL A 128 -18.09 -7.88 11.09
CA VAL A 128 -17.21 -6.80 11.56
C VAL A 128 -16.36 -7.33 12.72
N ARG A 129 -15.06 -7.15 12.62
CA ARG A 129 -14.10 -7.56 13.66
C ARG A 129 -13.06 -6.48 13.89
N GLN A 130 -12.49 -6.44 15.07
CA GLN A 130 -11.40 -5.52 15.39
C GLN A 130 -10.13 -5.90 14.63
N PHE A 131 -9.79 -7.18 14.65
CA PHE A 131 -8.64 -7.73 13.92
C PHE A 131 -9.05 -8.93 13.08
N ILE A 132 -8.53 -8.98 11.86
CA ILE A 132 -8.66 -10.11 10.94
C ILE A 132 -7.33 -10.30 10.19
N SER A 133 -7.02 -11.53 9.83
CA SER A 133 -5.99 -11.80 8.84
C SER A 133 -6.50 -11.33 7.48
N HIS A 134 -5.95 -10.21 6.98
CA HIS A 134 -6.33 -9.71 5.65
C HIS A 134 -5.96 -10.71 4.56
N ALA A 135 -4.84 -11.44 4.68
CA ALA A 135 -4.42 -12.43 3.71
C ALA A 135 -5.51 -13.49 3.50
N ALA A 136 -6.02 -14.12 4.59
CA ALA A 136 -7.07 -15.13 4.49
C ALA A 136 -8.36 -14.61 3.83
N VAL A 137 -8.74 -13.36 4.11
CA VAL A 137 -9.92 -12.74 3.50
C VAL A 137 -9.67 -12.41 2.03
N LEU A 138 -8.48 -11.90 1.70
CA LEU A 138 -8.11 -11.48 0.34
C LEU A 138 -8.03 -12.63 -0.65
N GLU A 139 -7.71 -13.85 -0.21
CA GLU A 139 -7.78 -15.05 -1.05
C GLU A 139 -9.17 -15.29 -1.65
N ARG A 140 -10.22 -14.79 -0.99
CA ARG A 140 -11.62 -14.95 -1.38
C ARG A 140 -12.31 -13.64 -1.76
N ALA A 141 -11.62 -12.51 -1.61
CA ALA A 141 -12.19 -11.21 -1.86
C ALA A 141 -12.26 -10.89 -3.35
N VAL A 142 -13.38 -10.27 -3.77
CA VAL A 142 -13.58 -9.75 -5.13
C VAL A 142 -13.31 -8.26 -5.24
N CYS A 143 -13.18 -7.57 -4.10
CA CYS A 143 -12.81 -6.15 -4.01
C CYS A 143 -12.36 -5.83 -2.59
N ALA A 144 -11.42 -4.89 -2.45
CA ALA A 144 -11.06 -4.28 -1.17
C ALA A 144 -11.44 -2.79 -1.16
N VAL A 145 -12.16 -2.36 -0.14
CA VAL A 145 -12.50 -0.94 0.11
C VAL A 145 -11.58 -0.44 1.20
N THR A 146 -10.79 0.59 0.91
CA THR A 146 -9.76 1.09 1.83
C THR A 146 -9.78 2.60 1.91
N HIS A 147 -9.22 3.14 3.00
CA HIS A 147 -8.94 4.58 3.12
C HIS A 147 -7.79 5.06 2.20
N GLY A 148 -7.18 4.17 1.40
CA GLY A 148 -6.05 4.49 0.54
C GLY A 148 -4.70 4.44 1.26
N GLY A 149 -4.60 3.80 2.43
CA GLY A 149 -3.30 3.55 3.05
C GLY A 149 -2.44 2.60 2.21
N MET A 150 -1.13 2.88 2.10
CA MET A 150 -0.22 2.11 1.24
C MET A 150 -0.24 0.62 1.58
N GLY A 151 -0.06 0.25 2.85
CA GLY A 151 0.07 -1.15 3.26
C GLY A 151 -1.12 -2.02 2.88
N VAL A 152 -2.36 -1.61 3.24
CA VAL A 152 -3.57 -2.39 2.92
C VAL A 152 -3.87 -2.40 1.42
N THR A 153 -3.56 -1.31 0.71
CA THR A 153 -3.74 -1.22 -0.74
C THR A 153 -2.79 -2.17 -1.48
N GLN A 154 -1.50 -2.15 -1.13
CA GLN A 154 -0.52 -3.07 -1.70
C GLN A 154 -0.85 -4.53 -1.36
N LYS A 155 -1.29 -4.80 -0.13
CA LYS A 155 -1.69 -6.14 0.29
C LYS A 155 -2.84 -6.67 -0.58
N ALA A 156 -3.90 -5.89 -0.79
CA ALA A 156 -5.00 -6.28 -1.67
C ALA A 156 -4.53 -6.51 -3.11
N LEU A 157 -3.73 -5.59 -3.65
CA LEU A 157 -3.21 -5.71 -5.01
C LEU A 157 -2.23 -6.86 -5.18
N SER A 158 -1.44 -7.23 -4.17
CA SER A 158 -0.56 -8.41 -4.20
C SER A 158 -1.34 -9.72 -4.35
N HIS A 159 -2.58 -9.78 -3.84
CA HIS A 159 -3.52 -10.88 -4.07
C HIS A 159 -4.30 -10.77 -5.40
N GLY A 160 -4.03 -9.76 -6.23
CA GLY A 160 -4.77 -9.52 -7.47
C GLY A 160 -6.20 -9.03 -7.23
N VAL A 161 -6.51 -8.53 -6.03
CA VAL A 161 -7.82 -8.02 -5.63
C VAL A 161 -7.89 -6.52 -5.95
N PRO A 162 -8.87 -6.10 -6.79
CA PRO A 162 -9.02 -4.68 -7.14
C PRO A 162 -9.48 -3.84 -5.93
N VAL A 163 -9.08 -2.57 -5.93
CA VAL A 163 -9.26 -1.67 -4.79
C VAL A 163 -10.24 -0.54 -5.13
N CYS A 164 -11.18 -0.26 -4.22
CA CYS A 164 -11.92 1.00 -4.18
C CYS A 164 -11.30 1.88 -3.07
N ALA A 165 -10.47 2.84 -3.44
CA ALA A 165 -9.78 3.72 -2.49
C ALA A 165 -10.60 4.96 -2.18
N VAL A 166 -10.81 5.25 -0.89
CA VAL A 166 -11.55 6.40 -0.37
C VAL A 166 -10.61 7.24 0.51
N PRO A 167 -9.78 8.13 -0.06
CA PRO A 167 -8.78 8.87 0.69
C PRO A 167 -9.38 9.96 1.58
N TYR A 168 -8.83 10.10 2.79
CA TYR A 168 -9.19 11.11 3.79
C TYR A 168 -8.11 12.19 3.94
N GLY A 169 -6.84 11.84 3.80
CA GLY A 169 -5.74 12.78 3.98
C GLY A 169 -4.37 12.17 3.70
N ARG A 170 -3.31 12.90 4.03
CA ARG A 170 -1.91 12.47 3.93
C ARG A 170 -1.54 11.99 2.51
N ASP A 171 -0.74 10.91 2.42
CA ASP A 171 -0.34 10.21 1.20
C ASP A 171 -1.46 9.42 0.52
N GLN A 172 -2.61 9.23 1.20
CA GLN A 172 -3.72 8.42 0.71
C GLN A 172 -4.27 8.90 -0.64
N PHE A 173 -4.22 10.22 -0.90
CA PHE A 173 -4.65 10.77 -2.19
C PHE A 173 -3.77 10.28 -3.34
N GLU A 174 -2.46 10.17 -3.08
CA GLU A 174 -1.49 9.73 -4.06
C GLU A 174 -1.59 8.21 -4.29
N VAL A 175 -1.73 7.45 -3.21
CA VAL A 175 -1.98 6.00 -3.30
C VAL A 175 -3.27 5.71 -4.08
N ALA A 176 -4.35 6.43 -3.80
CA ALA A 176 -5.61 6.30 -4.52
C ALA A 176 -5.47 6.69 -6.01
N ARG A 177 -4.60 7.65 -6.33
CA ARG A 177 -4.30 8.03 -7.72
C ARG A 177 -3.55 6.92 -8.45
N ARG A 178 -2.57 6.27 -7.81
CA ARG A 178 -1.86 5.10 -8.36
C ARG A 178 -2.82 3.93 -8.64
N VAL A 179 -3.76 3.64 -7.75
CA VAL A 179 -4.82 2.64 -7.97
C VAL A 179 -5.60 2.93 -9.24
N GLU A 180 -5.99 4.20 -9.46
CA GLU A 180 -6.75 4.63 -10.64
C GLU A 180 -5.91 4.55 -11.91
N VAL A 181 -4.68 5.07 -11.91
CA VAL A 181 -3.80 5.13 -13.08
C VAL A 181 -3.32 3.76 -13.51
N SER A 182 -2.99 2.86 -12.57
CA SER A 182 -2.60 1.49 -12.88
C SER A 182 -3.75 0.63 -13.42
N GLY A 183 -4.99 1.16 -13.40
CA GLY A 183 -6.17 0.40 -13.78
C GLY A 183 -6.49 -0.75 -12.83
N SER A 184 -6.00 -0.68 -11.57
CA SER A 184 -6.18 -1.74 -10.56
C SER A 184 -7.35 -1.47 -9.62
N GLY A 185 -8.12 -0.41 -9.86
CA GLY A 185 -9.28 -0.07 -9.05
C GLY A 185 -9.79 1.34 -9.27
N THR A 186 -10.58 1.83 -8.34
CA THR A 186 -11.27 3.13 -8.42
C THR A 186 -10.91 4.03 -7.26
N ARG A 187 -11.14 5.33 -7.44
CA ARG A 187 -10.98 6.35 -6.42
C ARG A 187 -12.29 7.09 -6.18
N LEU A 188 -12.63 7.32 -4.91
CA LEU A 188 -13.74 8.16 -4.48
C LEU A 188 -13.29 9.06 -3.34
N PRO A 189 -13.11 10.37 -3.53
CA PRO A 189 -12.78 11.28 -2.42
C PRO A 189 -13.79 11.18 -1.29
N SER A 190 -13.34 11.08 -0.03
CA SER A 190 -14.21 10.92 1.16
C SER A 190 -15.29 12.00 1.27
N LYS A 191 -14.99 13.25 0.90
CA LYS A 191 -15.95 14.36 0.86
C LYS A 191 -17.12 14.15 -0.13
N LYS A 192 -16.96 13.24 -1.10
CA LYS A 192 -17.99 12.90 -2.09
C LYS A 192 -18.65 11.55 -1.80
N MET A 193 -18.27 10.88 -0.71
CA MET A 193 -18.75 9.56 -0.35
C MET A 193 -20.24 9.61 0.05
N THR A 194 -21.04 8.82 -0.67
CA THR A 194 -22.42 8.46 -0.31
C THR A 194 -22.56 6.97 -0.59
N PRO A 195 -23.50 6.24 0.06
CA PRO A 195 -23.71 4.81 -0.21
C PRO A 195 -23.88 4.49 -1.69
N ASN A 196 -24.68 5.26 -2.43
CA ASN A 196 -24.90 5.04 -3.87
C ASN A 196 -23.64 5.25 -4.72
N ARG A 197 -22.87 6.31 -4.46
CA ARG A 197 -21.60 6.54 -5.16
C ARG A 197 -20.56 5.49 -4.83
N LEU A 198 -20.51 5.09 -3.56
CA LEU A 198 -19.58 4.04 -3.11
C LEU A 198 -19.92 2.71 -3.76
N ARG A 199 -21.20 2.31 -3.79
CA ARG A 199 -21.66 1.12 -4.52
C ARG A 199 -21.25 1.14 -5.98
N ALA A 200 -21.48 2.23 -6.68
CA ALA A 200 -21.08 2.37 -8.08
C ALA A 200 -19.57 2.20 -8.27
N LYS A 201 -18.75 2.79 -7.38
CA LYS A 201 -17.29 2.69 -7.43
C LYS A 201 -16.77 1.29 -7.06
N ILE A 202 -17.39 0.62 -6.11
CA ILE A 202 -17.07 -0.78 -5.78
C ILE A 202 -17.39 -1.69 -6.97
N ASN A 203 -18.58 -1.56 -7.57
CA ASN A 203 -18.97 -2.38 -8.72
C ASN A 203 -18.06 -2.12 -9.94
N GLN A 204 -17.66 -0.87 -10.18
CA GLN A 204 -16.65 -0.53 -11.17
C GLN A 204 -15.28 -1.17 -10.84
N ALA A 205 -14.82 -1.11 -9.58
CA ALA A 205 -13.56 -1.72 -9.17
C ALA A 205 -13.56 -3.23 -9.40
N ARG A 206 -14.65 -3.92 -9.07
CA ARG A 206 -14.80 -5.38 -9.28
C ARG A 206 -14.56 -5.81 -10.73
N SER A 207 -14.85 -4.97 -11.71
CA SER A 207 -14.55 -5.25 -13.12
C SER A 207 -13.07 -5.04 -13.51
N MET A 208 -12.24 -4.50 -12.60
CA MET A 208 -10.84 -4.16 -12.86
C MET A 208 -9.84 -5.23 -12.40
N THR A 209 -10.28 -6.47 -12.21
CA THR A 209 -9.44 -7.60 -11.75
C THR A 209 -8.22 -7.83 -12.65
N ALA A 210 -8.34 -7.65 -13.96
CA ALA A 210 -7.21 -7.78 -14.88
C ALA A 210 -6.09 -6.76 -14.56
N GLY A 211 -6.46 -5.51 -14.21
CA GLY A 211 -5.52 -4.49 -13.78
C GLY A 211 -4.84 -4.83 -12.46
N ALA A 212 -5.63 -5.29 -11.47
CA ALA A 212 -5.10 -5.71 -10.18
C ALA A 212 -4.12 -6.89 -10.31
N ARG A 213 -4.41 -7.86 -11.18
CA ARG A 213 -3.51 -8.99 -11.47
C ARG A 213 -2.21 -8.56 -12.15
N ARG A 214 -2.24 -7.57 -13.05
CA ARG A 214 -1.01 -6.99 -13.63
C ARG A 214 -0.14 -6.34 -12.56
N VAL A 215 -0.75 -5.64 -11.60
CA VAL A 215 -0.02 -5.05 -10.47
C VAL A 215 0.57 -6.15 -9.58
N ALA A 216 -0.21 -7.19 -9.23
CA ALA A 216 0.28 -8.34 -8.45
C ALA A 216 1.51 -8.97 -9.10
N GLU A 217 1.48 -9.16 -10.42
CA GLU A 217 2.62 -9.71 -11.16
C GLU A 217 3.83 -8.77 -11.14
N GLY A 218 3.64 -7.46 -11.24
CA GLY A 218 4.70 -6.46 -11.09
C GLY A 218 5.35 -6.53 -9.71
N PHE A 219 4.54 -6.59 -8.66
CA PHE A 219 5.01 -6.74 -7.29
C PHE A 219 5.80 -8.03 -7.08
N ARG A 220 5.31 -9.15 -7.59
CA ARG A 220 6.00 -10.44 -7.49
C ARG A 220 7.37 -10.41 -8.19
N ARG A 221 7.45 -9.83 -9.39
CA ARG A 221 8.72 -9.69 -10.14
C ARG A 221 9.74 -8.82 -9.44
N ALA A 222 9.30 -7.81 -8.72
CA ALA A 222 10.19 -6.90 -7.98
C ALA A 222 10.90 -7.58 -6.78
N GLY A 223 10.34 -8.66 -6.23
CA GLY A 223 11.00 -9.58 -5.30
C GLY A 223 10.88 -9.26 -3.82
N GLY A 224 10.28 -8.12 -3.44
CA GLY A 224 9.97 -7.77 -2.05
C GLY A 224 11.19 -7.65 -1.14
N ALA A 225 11.00 -8.01 0.13
CA ALA A 225 12.03 -7.92 1.16
C ALA A 225 13.29 -8.75 0.84
N ALA A 226 13.14 -9.92 0.18
CA ALA A 226 14.28 -10.75 -0.22
C ALA A 226 15.18 -10.00 -1.21
N ARG A 227 14.59 -9.34 -2.20
CA ARG A 227 15.33 -8.49 -3.15
C ARG A 227 16.00 -7.31 -2.45
N GLY A 228 15.31 -6.69 -1.49
CA GLY A 228 15.88 -5.61 -0.69
C GLY A 228 17.12 -6.05 0.10
N ALA A 229 17.05 -7.21 0.75
CA ALA A 229 18.17 -7.78 1.48
C ALA A 229 19.37 -8.07 0.56
N GLU A 230 19.13 -8.73 -0.59
CA GLU A 230 20.16 -9.02 -1.57
C GLU A 230 20.91 -7.76 -2.06
N LEU A 231 20.17 -6.68 -2.35
CA LEU A 231 20.77 -5.41 -2.77
C LEU A 231 21.62 -4.77 -1.68
N ALA A 232 21.17 -4.84 -0.42
CA ALA A 232 21.91 -4.32 0.72
C ALA A 232 23.21 -5.11 0.96
N GLU A 233 23.16 -6.46 0.89
CA GLU A 233 24.32 -7.33 1.03
C GLU A 233 25.35 -7.10 -0.06
N ARG A 234 24.91 -6.94 -1.31
CA ARG A 234 25.80 -6.59 -2.43
C ARG A 234 26.52 -5.27 -2.23
N LEU A 235 25.82 -4.27 -1.65
CA LEU A 235 26.41 -2.96 -1.36
C LEU A 235 27.49 -3.09 -0.29
N LEU A 236 27.24 -3.83 0.79
CA LEU A 236 28.19 -4.07 1.87
C LEU A 236 29.42 -4.83 1.36
N SER A 237 29.27 -5.87 0.56
CA SER A 237 30.36 -6.65 0.00
C SER A 237 31.26 -5.81 -0.92
N ARG A 238 30.71 -4.88 -1.68
CA ARG A 238 31.49 -3.95 -2.53
C ARG A 238 32.33 -2.98 -1.70
N ASN A 239 31.83 -2.55 -0.56
CA ASN A 239 32.53 -1.64 0.34
C ASN A 239 33.58 -2.35 1.21
N ALA A 240 33.40 -3.65 1.49
CA ALA A 240 34.36 -4.48 2.23
C ALA A 240 35.61 -4.83 1.40
N HIS A 241 35.53 -4.80 0.07
CA HIS A 241 36.65 -5.01 -0.84
C HIS A 241 36.73 -3.82 -1.82
N PRO A 242 37.26 -2.66 -1.41
CA PRO A 242 37.54 -1.59 -2.36
C PRO A 242 38.56 -2.12 -3.36
N GLY A 243 38.13 -2.32 -4.60
CA GLY A 243 39.05 -2.70 -5.68
C GLY A 243 40.21 -1.69 -5.78
N PRO A 244 41.37 -2.07 -6.35
CA PRO A 244 42.54 -1.22 -6.40
C PRO A 244 42.16 0.15 -6.97
N ALA A 245 42.48 1.19 -6.21
CA ALA A 245 42.28 2.57 -6.62
C ALA A 245 42.90 2.76 -8.01
N ALA A 246 42.10 3.24 -8.98
CA ALA A 246 42.62 3.57 -10.29
C ALA A 246 43.76 4.56 -10.13
N ALA A 247 44.97 4.18 -10.59
CA ALA A 247 46.15 5.02 -10.53
C ALA A 247 45.87 6.36 -11.21
N PRO A 248 46.35 7.51 -10.66
CA PRO A 248 46.19 8.81 -11.32
C PRO A 248 46.84 8.75 -12.69
N LYS A 249 46.09 9.12 -13.74
CA LYS A 249 46.65 9.30 -15.08
C LYS A 249 47.67 10.45 -14.97
N SER A 250 48.95 10.11 -15.07
CA SER A 250 50.03 11.07 -15.24
C SER A 250 49.80 11.85 -16.53
N SER A 251 49.79 13.15 -16.37
CA SER A 251 49.75 14.17 -17.44
C SER A 251 50.94 14.06 -18.37
#